data_31cb3055f757377567a8560d71139b1b
#
_entry.id   31cb3055f757377567a8560d71139b1b
#
_cell.length_a   1.000
_cell.length_b   1.000
_cell.length_c   1.000
_cell.angle_alpha   90.00
_cell.angle_beta   90.00
_cell.angle_gamma   90.00
#
_symmetry.space_group_name_H-M   'P 1'
#
loop_
_entity.id
_entity.type
_entity.pdbx_description
1 polymer ?
#
loop_
_entity_poly.entity_id
_entity_poly.type
_entity_poly.pdbx_seq_one_letter_code
_entity_poly.pdbx_strand_id
1 'polypeptide(L)'
;MDNPKRSTLKKLAAIGLTAGAITHAPYVFARKKVTLRVLGTHVTLQEAIRKQAMSDLGINIEFTPAGSAAVLQKASMDPSSFDLYEQWSDSINVLWDAGSIQPIEKKRLTYFNEINPLTKTGKLTETASIGAGDAPYKLLNVQPDGTLSAQESDHLSFLPYVHNVDSFGYNTDFIKPGIAYETESWSWLLDDENRGKVAIVNAPTIGLFDLALAAQSKGLIKFNNIGAMTRPELDRLFSILLDFKRQGHFSGYWNSVPESIEFMKSKRVHIESMFSPAVSALNSQNINVRFAAPKEGYRGWHGVMCLSSQIQSSAKDAAYDYMNWWLSGWPGAFIARQGYYISNPQRSKLLLSQSEWDYWYGGKATNIDLLNTNGDVAVKAGGQRNGGSYHKRFSNVAVWNTVMPTYDYSLQKWYELISR
;
A
#
# COMPACT_ATOMS: atom_id res chain seq x y z
N MET A 1 -26.17 58.25 30.34
CA MET A 1 -26.29 59.48 29.53
C MET A 1 -25.90 59.07 28.11
N ASP A 2 -26.93 58.87 27.42
CA ASP A 2 -27.37 59.36 26.12
C ASP A 2 -26.70 58.83 24.87
N ASN A 3 -27.50 58.02 24.25
CA ASN A 3 -27.65 57.83 22.82
C ASN A 3 -28.09 59.15 22.14
N PRO A 4 -27.85 59.47 20.88
CA PRO A 4 -28.78 59.05 19.84
C PRO A 4 -28.19 58.85 18.44
N LYS A 5 -28.71 57.86 17.68
CA LYS A 5 -29.81 57.93 16.69
C LYS A 5 -29.52 58.68 15.38
N ARG A 6 -29.62 57.88 14.29
CA ARG A 6 -30.56 58.08 13.17
C ARG A 6 -30.34 59.13 12.10
N SER A 7 -30.51 58.61 10.93
CA SER A 7 -31.21 59.12 9.73
C SER A 7 -30.30 59.75 8.66
N THR A 8 -30.48 59.60 7.38
CA THR A 8 -31.74 59.66 6.63
C THR A 8 -31.52 59.13 5.21
N LEU A 9 -32.48 58.43 4.78
CA LEU A 9 -32.87 58.13 3.40
C LEU A 9 -33.04 59.34 2.48
N LYS A 10 -33.02 59.04 1.18
CA LYS A 10 -33.73 59.69 0.03
C LYS A 10 -32.87 60.54 -0.89
N LYS A 11 -32.77 60.18 -2.16
CA LYS A 11 -33.78 60.48 -3.17
C LYS A 11 -33.56 59.75 -4.49
N LEU A 12 -34.64 59.24 -4.98
CA LEU A 12 -35.01 58.83 -6.32
C LEU A 12 -34.85 59.90 -7.41
N ALA A 13 -34.59 59.47 -8.62
CA ALA A 13 -35.36 59.82 -9.82
C ALA A 13 -34.77 59.04 -11.02
N ALA A 14 -35.47 58.31 -11.53
CA ALA A 14 -36.13 57.80 -12.72
C ALA A 14 -35.74 58.53 -13.99
N ILE A 15 -35.56 57.77 -15.10
CA ILE A 15 -36.17 57.85 -16.39
C ILE A 15 -35.39 57.00 -17.40
N GLY A 16 -36.11 56.18 -18.16
CA GLY A 16 -35.65 55.70 -19.45
C GLY A 16 -35.93 54.22 -19.74
N LEU A 17 -37.16 53.89 -20.11
CA LEU A 17 -37.50 52.67 -20.84
C LEU A 17 -36.72 52.55 -22.13
N THR A 18 -36.01 51.45 -22.35
CA THR A 18 -35.89 50.80 -23.64
C THR A 18 -36.04 49.33 -23.48
N ALA A 19 -37.00 48.80 -24.23
CA ALA A 19 -37.31 47.39 -24.36
C ALA A 19 -36.20 46.63 -25.11
N GLY A 20 -35.98 45.38 -24.72
CA GLY A 20 -35.43 44.38 -25.60
C GLY A 20 -33.97 44.01 -25.42
N ALA A 21 -33.67 43.23 -24.39
CA ALA A 21 -32.66 42.16 -24.48
C ALA A 21 -33.11 41.01 -23.58
N ILE A 22 -33.76 40.03 -24.17
CA ILE A 22 -33.88 38.72 -23.55
C ILE A 22 -32.45 38.18 -23.51
N THR A 23 -31.75 38.44 -22.39
CA THR A 23 -30.52 37.72 -22.09
C THR A 23 -30.92 36.29 -21.88
N HIS A 24 -30.65 35.44 -22.86
CA HIS A 24 -30.57 34.00 -22.66
C HIS A 24 -29.53 33.79 -21.53
N ALA A 25 -30.00 33.58 -20.33
CA ALA A 25 -29.15 33.00 -19.30
C ALA A 25 -28.59 31.69 -19.92
N PRO A 26 -27.28 31.50 -20.04
CA PRO A 26 -26.78 30.24 -20.52
C PRO A 26 -27.31 29.21 -19.51
N TYR A 27 -28.10 28.27 -20.01
CA TYR A 27 -28.43 27.06 -19.29
C TYR A 27 -27.06 26.41 -18.96
N VAL A 28 -26.55 26.67 -17.79
CA VAL A 28 -25.50 25.88 -17.19
C VAL A 28 -26.18 24.54 -16.92
N PHE A 29 -26.20 23.66 -17.90
CA PHE A 29 -26.42 22.27 -17.63
C PHE A 29 -25.35 21.88 -16.62
N ALA A 30 -25.74 21.73 -15.36
CA ALA A 30 -24.90 21.09 -14.38
C ALA A 30 -24.55 19.72 -14.98
N ARG A 31 -23.39 19.60 -15.59
CA ARG A 31 -22.89 18.31 -16.06
C ARG A 31 -22.99 17.40 -14.87
N LYS A 32 -23.80 16.33 -14.97
CA LYS A 32 -23.91 15.32 -13.91
C LYS A 32 -22.48 14.93 -13.58
N LYS A 33 -22.03 15.20 -12.35
CA LYS A 33 -20.67 14.86 -11.95
C LYS A 33 -20.46 13.38 -12.22
N VAL A 34 -19.43 13.05 -12.97
CA VAL A 34 -19.06 11.66 -13.20
C VAL A 34 -18.73 11.04 -11.84
N THR A 35 -19.24 9.86 -11.59
CA THR A 35 -18.89 9.06 -10.41
C THR A 35 -17.88 8.00 -10.84
N LEU A 36 -16.74 7.98 -10.18
CA LEU A 36 -15.69 6.99 -10.33
C LEU A 36 -15.78 5.98 -9.16
N ARG A 37 -15.98 4.71 -9.47
CA ARG A 37 -16.10 3.62 -8.49
C ARG A 37 -14.76 2.92 -8.35
N VAL A 38 -14.18 2.94 -7.15
CA VAL A 38 -12.88 2.35 -6.87
C VAL A 38 -13.05 1.19 -5.88
N LEU A 39 -12.68 -0.01 -6.30
CA LEU A 39 -12.66 -1.22 -5.49
C LEU A 39 -11.20 -1.49 -5.06
N GLY A 40 -10.95 -1.66 -3.77
CA GLY A 40 -9.58 -1.89 -3.31
C GLY A 40 -9.45 -2.16 -1.83
N THR A 41 -8.24 -2.03 -1.30
CA THR A 41 -7.95 -2.26 0.10
C THR A 41 -7.92 -0.96 0.91
N HIS A 42 -8.00 -1.09 2.23
CA HIS A 42 -7.94 0.04 3.17
C HIS A 42 -6.59 0.79 3.16
N VAL A 43 -5.56 0.28 2.48
CA VAL A 43 -4.24 0.93 2.43
C VAL A 43 -4.33 2.27 1.69
N THR A 44 -5.03 2.31 0.58
CA THR A 44 -5.16 3.50 -0.27
C THR A 44 -6.58 4.06 -0.33
N LEU A 45 -7.59 3.23 -0.09
CA LEU A 45 -8.98 3.66 -0.05
C LEU A 45 -9.32 4.29 1.32
N GLN A 46 -8.68 5.43 1.61
CA GLN A 46 -8.85 6.20 2.84
C GLN A 46 -9.73 7.43 2.58
N GLU A 47 -10.60 7.78 3.53
CA GLU A 47 -11.55 8.88 3.38
C GLU A 47 -10.87 10.23 3.14
N ALA A 48 -9.71 10.48 3.74
CA ALA A 48 -8.92 11.69 3.50
C ALA A 48 -8.45 11.78 2.04
N ILE A 49 -8.00 10.66 1.45
CA ILE A 49 -7.59 10.55 0.05
C ILE A 49 -8.79 10.80 -0.87
N ARG A 50 -9.94 10.16 -0.58
CA ARG A 50 -11.17 10.33 -1.35
C ARG A 50 -11.62 11.78 -1.39
N LYS A 51 -11.69 12.45 -0.23
CA LYS A 51 -12.10 13.86 -0.12
C LYS A 51 -11.17 14.79 -0.89
N GLN A 52 -9.87 14.61 -0.75
CA GLN A 52 -8.89 15.43 -1.47
C GLN A 52 -8.99 15.23 -2.98
N ALA A 53 -9.06 13.97 -3.44
CA ALA A 53 -9.21 13.67 -4.88
C ALA A 53 -10.49 14.28 -5.46
N MET A 54 -11.62 14.17 -4.75
CA MET A 54 -12.89 14.78 -5.17
C MET A 54 -12.80 16.30 -5.27
N SER A 55 -12.08 16.92 -4.33
CA SER A 55 -11.84 18.38 -4.32
C SER A 55 -10.98 18.82 -5.49
N ASP A 56 -9.88 18.11 -5.73
CA ASP A 56 -8.88 18.49 -6.74
C ASP A 56 -9.36 18.21 -8.17
N LEU A 57 -10.11 17.11 -8.37
CA LEU A 57 -10.55 16.64 -9.69
C LEU A 57 -11.97 17.12 -10.04
N GLY A 58 -12.75 17.57 -9.09
CA GLY A 58 -14.13 18.00 -9.32
C GLY A 58 -15.10 16.87 -9.73
N ILE A 59 -14.73 15.60 -9.52
CA ILE A 59 -15.54 14.40 -9.79
C ILE A 59 -16.11 13.83 -8.49
N ASN A 60 -17.10 12.95 -8.60
CA ASN A 60 -17.53 12.15 -7.46
C ASN A 60 -16.73 10.84 -7.41
N ILE A 61 -16.34 10.38 -6.22
CA ILE A 61 -15.59 9.14 -6.03
C ILE A 61 -16.27 8.29 -4.97
N GLU A 62 -16.53 7.04 -5.31
CA GLU A 62 -17.08 6.03 -4.41
C GLU A 62 -16.02 4.95 -4.15
N PHE A 63 -15.63 4.79 -2.89
CA PHE A 63 -14.71 3.75 -2.44
C PHE A 63 -15.46 2.52 -1.95
N THR A 64 -15.02 1.35 -2.38
CA THR A 64 -15.46 0.05 -1.85
C THR A 64 -14.24 -0.66 -1.26
N PRO A 65 -13.84 -0.32 -0.01
CA PRO A 65 -12.71 -0.97 0.62
C PRO A 65 -13.10 -2.33 1.22
N ALA A 66 -12.23 -3.34 1.04
CA ALA A 66 -12.40 -4.66 1.64
C ALA A 66 -11.04 -5.34 1.90
N GLY A 67 -11.05 -6.54 2.48
CA GLY A 67 -9.85 -7.37 2.60
C GLY A 67 -9.38 -7.88 1.24
N SER A 68 -8.07 -8.10 1.09
CA SER A 68 -7.44 -8.41 -0.21
C SER A 68 -8.05 -9.60 -0.96
N ALA A 69 -8.39 -10.69 -0.26
CA ALA A 69 -9.04 -11.85 -0.87
C ALA A 69 -10.44 -11.52 -1.42
N ALA A 70 -11.24 -10.77 -0.65
CA ALA A 70 -12.58 -10.36 -1.06
C ALA A 70 -12.56 -9.36 -2.24
N VAL A 71 -11.57 -8.45 -2.24
CA VAL A 71 -11.34 -7.50 -3.35
C VAL A 71 -11.00 -8.25 -4.63
N LEU A 72 -10.06 -9.19 -4.56
CA LEU A 72 -9.66 -10.00 -5.72
C LEU A 72 -10.82 -10.85 -6.24
N GLN A 73 -11.53 -11.55 -5.34
CA GLN A 73 -12.69 -12.37 -5.70
C GLN A 73 -13.77 -11.53 -6.40
N LYS A 74 -14.14 -10.39 -5.81
CA LYS A 74 -15.15 -9.51 -6.39
C LYS A 74 -14.73 -8.99 -7.76
N ALA A 75 -13.48 -8.55 -7.90
CA ALA A 75 -12.97 -8.01 -9.17
C ALA A 75 -12.91 -9.06 -10.27
N SER A 76 -12.52 -10.32 -9.95
CA SER A 76 -12.47 -11.39 -10.93
C SER A 76 -13.85 -11.88 -11.38
N MET A 77 -14.86 -11.81 -10.50
CA MET A 77 -16.20 -12.33 -10.79
C MET A 77 -17.16 -11.27 -11.36
N ASP A 78 -16.98 -9.98 -11.00
CA ASP A 78 -17.88 -8.91 -11.39
C ASP A 78 -17.13 -7.63 -11.77
N PRO A 79 -16.48 -7.60 -12.95
CA PRO A 79 -15.77 -6.40 -13.42
C PRO A 79 -16.69 -5.20 -13.68
N SER A 80 -18.01 -5.37 -13.74
CA SER A 80 -18.96 -4.28 -13.88
C SER A 80 -19.19 -3.48 -12.59
N SER A 81 -18.79 -4.02 -11.44
CA SER A 81 -19.01 -3.40 -10.12
C SER A 81 -18.02 -2.28 -9.79
N PHE A 82 -16.97 -2.07 -10.58
CA PHE A 82 -15.96 -1.06 -10.37
C PHE A 82 -15.47 -0.43 -11.68
N ASP A 83 -14.85 0.72 -11.59
CA ASP A 83 -14.17 1.41 -12.68
C ASP A 83 -12.65 1.28 -12.56
N LEU A 84 -12.14 1.39 -11.32
CA LEU A 84 -10.75 1.16 -10.95
C LEU A 84 -10.64 0.09 -9.87
N TYR A 85 -9.61 -0.73 -10.01
CA TYR A 85 -9.17 -1.70 -9.01
C TYR A 85 -7.85 -1.25 -8.39
N GLU A 86 -7.75 -1.26 -7.07
CA GLU A 86 -6.55 -0.91 -6.31
C GLU A 86 -6.16 -2.02 -5.34
N GLN A 87 -5.10 -2.77 -5.63
CA GLN A 87 -4.55 -3.79 -4.74
C GLN A 87 -3.08 -4.07 -5.06
N TRP A 88 -2.61 -5.25 -4.76
CA TRP A 88 -1.23 -5.70 -4.92
C TRP A 88 -0.98 -6.29 -6.30
N SER A 89 0.27 -6.16 -6.78
CA SER A 89 0.69 -6.68 -8.10
C SER A 89 0.59 -8.20 -8.25
N ASP A 90 0.56 -8.95 -7.14
CA ASP A 90 0.37 -10.40 -7.14
C ASP A 90 -0.99 -10.85 -7.70
N SER A 91 -2.00 -9.97 -7.67
CA SER A 91 -3.34 -10.24 -8.21
C SER A 91 -3.48 -10.10 -9.73
N ILE A 92 -2.49 -9.54 -10.42
CA ILE A 92 -2.61 -9.13 -11.82
C ILE A 92 -2.84 -10.31 -12.76
N ASN A 93 -2.09 -11.40 -12.63
CA ASN A 93 -2.28 -12.60 -13.46
C ASN A 93 -3.73 -13.10 -13.37
N VAL A 94 -4.28 -13.18 -12.15
CA VAL A 94 -5.66 -13.66 -11.93
C VAL A 94 -6.67 -12.78 -12.63
N LEU A 95 -6.54 -11.46 -12.52
CA LEU A 95 -7.49 -10.50 -13.14
C LEU A 95 -7.32 -10.43 -14.66
N TRP A 96 -6.10 -10.57 -15.14
CA TRP A 96 -5.80 -10.56 -16.57
C TRP A 96 -6.36 -11.80 -17.27
N ASP A 97 -6.10 -12.97 -16.71
CA ASP A 97 -6.60 -14.26 -17.23
C ASP A 97 -8.13 -14.35 -17.16
N ALA A 98 -8.75 -13.74 -16.14
CA ALA A 98 -10.20 -13.62 -16.02
C ALA A 98 -10.83 -12.62 -16.99
N GLY A 99 -10.04 -11.81 -17.72
CA GLY A 99 -10.53 -10.73 -18.58
C GLY A 99 -11.22 -9.60 -17.81
N SER A 100 -10.92 -9.45 -16.52
CA SER A 100 -11.58 -8.47 -15.63
C SER A 100 -11.00 -7.07 -15.76
N ILE A 101 -9.78 -6.93 -16.26
CA ILE A 101 -9.08 -5.66 -16.47
C ILE A 101 -8.70 -5.48 -17.92
N GLN A 102 -8.49 -4.23 -18.34
CA GLN A 102 -8.11 -3.88 -19.70
C GLN A 102 -6.79 -3.07 -19.74
N PRO A 103 -6.12 -3.01 -20.90
CA PRO A 103 -4.90 -2.21 -21.05
C PRO A 103 -5.12 -0.72 -20.75
N ILE A 104 -4.10 -0.13 -20.09
CA ILE A 104 -4.00 1.31 -19.84
C ILE A 104 -3.11 1.91 -20.93
N GLU A 105 -3.57 2.96 -21.60
CA GLU A 105 -2.79 3.70 -22.59
C GLU A 105 -1.72 4.55 -21.89
N LYS A 106 -0.46 4.16 -22.03
CA LYS A 106 0.70 4.83 -21.38
C LYS A 106 0.79 6.31 -21.71
N LYS A 107 0.45 6.70 -22.95
CA LYS A 107 0.46 8.11 -23.39
C LYS A 107 -0.50 9.02 -22.64
N ARG A 108 -1.53 8.46 -21.97
CA ARG A 108 -2.50 9.20 -21.15
C ARG A 108 -2.03 9.43 -19.72
N LEU A 109 -0.91 8.82 -19.32
CA LEU A 109 -0.33 8.96 -17.99
C LEU A 109 0.77 10.04 -18.02
N THR A 110 0.39 11.27 -17.71
CA THR A 110 1.24 12.48 -17.80
C THR A 110 2.60 12.33 -17.09
N TYR A 111 2.60 11.67 -15.94
CA TYR A 111 3.80 11.57 -15.08
C TYR A 111 4.44 10.18 -15.10
N PHE A 112 4.06 9.30 -16.01
CA PHE A 112 4.58 7.93 -16.06
C PHE A 112 6.10 7.88 -16.28
N ASN A 113 6.64 8.78 -17.08
CA ASN A 113 8.08 8.82 -17.34
C ASN A 113 8.92 9.18 -16.11
N GLU A 114 8.31 9.83 -15.11
CA GLU A 114 8.94 10.21 -13.85
C GLU A 114 8.91 9.09 -12.79
N ILE A 115 8.21 7.99 -13.08
CA ILE A 115 8.17 6.80 -12.20
C ILE A 115 9.59 6.24 -12.06
N ASN A 116 9.97 5.89 -10.84
CA ASN A 116 11.29 5.36 -10.53
C ASN A 116 11.56 3.97 -11.18
N PRO A 117 12.84 3.53 -11.25
CA PRO A 117 13.18 2.28 -11.90
C PRO A 117 12.61 1.03 -11.25
N LEU A 118 12.27 1.06 -9.94
CA LEU A 118 11.81 -0.11 -9.20
C LEU A 118 10.68 -0.85 -9.92
N THR A 119 9.70 -0.11 -10.43
CA THR A 119 8.52 -0.66 -11.09
C THR A 119 8.73 -1.03 -12.55
N LYS A 120 9.78 -0.49 -13.17
CA LYS A 120 10.14 -0.74 -14.58
C LYS A 120 11.16 -1.85 -14.75
N THR A 121 12.04 -2.06 -13.75
CA THR A 121 13.17 -3.00 -13.82
C THR A 121 13.27 -3.93 -12.62
N GLY A 122 12.43 -3.75 -11.61
CA GLY A 122 12.45 -4.52 -10.36
C GLY A 122 13.45 -4.06 -9.33
N LYS A 123 14.24 -3.00 -9.60
CA LYS A 123 15.29 -2.52 -8.68
C LYS A 123 15.53 -1.02 -8.80
N LEU A 124 15.94 -0.39 -7.69
CA LEU A 124 16.25 1.04 -7.65
C LEU A 124 17.69 1.36 -8.06
N THR A 125 18.62 0.42 -7.89
CA THR A 125 20.02 0.53 -8.24
C THR A 125 20.46 -0.71 -9.02
N GLU A 126 21.47 -0.57 -9.84
CA GLU A 126 21.96 -1.69 -10.66
C GLU A 126 22.45 -2.87 -9.82
N THR A 127 23.02 -2.59 -8.66
CA THR A 127 23.56 -3.60 -7.74
C THR A 127 22.51 -4.25 -6.84
N ALA A 128 21.28 -3.72 -6.81
CA ALA A 128 20.22 -4.28 -5.97
C ALA A 128 19.76 -5.65 -6.46
N SER A 129 19.45 -6.56 -5.52
CA SER A 129 18.73 -7.79 -5.79
C SER A 129 17.27 -7.50 -6.13
N ILE A 130 16.71 -8.21 -7.10
CA ILE A 130 15.27 -8.11 -7.39
C ILE A 130 14.45 -8.86 -6.33
N GLY A 131 14.99 -9.92 -5.76
CA GLY A 131 14.27 -10.87 -4.90
C GLY A 131 13.47 -11.91 -5.69
N ALA A 132 13.03 -12.95 -4.98
CA ALA A 132 12.19 -14.00 -5.55
C ALA A 132 10.74 -13.51 -5.75
N GLY A 133 9.90 -14.30 -6.42
CA GLY A 133 8.49 -13.99 -6.65
C GLY A 133 8.24 -13.07 -7.85
N ASP A 134 7.04 -12.49 -7.89
CA ASP A 134 6.57 -11.69 -9.02
C ASP A 134 6.79 -10.19 -8.78
N ALA A 135 8.04 -9.77 -8.98
CA ALA A 135 8.35 -8.34 -9.03
C ALA A 135 7.48 -7.65 -10.12
N PRO A 136 6.88 -6.48 -9.82
CA PRO A 136 5.83 -5.87 -10.66
C PRO A 136 6.21 -5.69 -12.12
N TYR A 137 7.47 -5.40 -12.42
CA TYR A 137 7.93 -5.13 -13.78
C TYR A 137 7.68 -6.28 -14.75
N LYS A 138 7.62 -7.54 -14.26
CA LYS A 138 7.40 -8.72 -15.11
C LYS A 138 6.03 -8.75 -15.77
N LEU A 139 5.05 -8.08 -15.16
CA LEU A 139 3.65 -8.06 -15.57
C LEU A 139 3.19 -6.68 -16.07
N LEU A 140 4.12 -5.71 -16.15
CA LEU A 140 3.78 -4.31 -16.34
C LEU A 140 3.23 -4.01 -17.74
N ASN A 141 3.83 -4.57 -18.78
CA ASN A 141 3.54 -4.18 -20.16
C ASN A 141 2.69 -5.24 -20.86
N VAL A 142 1.70 -4.76 -21.62
CA VAL A 142 0.82 -5.58 -22.45
C VAL A 142 1.38 -5.64 -23.86
N GLN A 143 1.69 -6.83 -24.34
CA GLN A 143 2.20 -7.06 -25.70
C GLN A 143 1.05 -7.09 -26.73
N PRO A 144 1.34 -6.96 -28.04
CA PRO A 144 0.31 -6.99 -29.08
C PRO A 144 -0.51 -8.30 -29.13
N ASP A 145 0.05 -9.41 -28.69
CA ASP A 145 -0.63 -10.71 -28.57
C ASP A 145 -1.43 -10.87 -27.26
N GLY A 146 -1.46 -9.83 -26.41
CA GLY A 146 -2.15 -9.85 -25.14
C GLY A 146 -1.34 -10.42 -23.98
N THR A 147 -0.11 -10.89 -24.21
CA THR A 147 0.74 -11.40 -23.12
C THR A 147 1.29 -10.27 -22.26
N LEU A 148 1.52 -10.55 -20.96
CA LEU A 148 2.16 -9.62 -20.04
C LEU A 148 3.67 -9.89 -20.00
N SER A 149 4.48 -8.83 -20.02
CA SER A 149 5.93 -8.98 -19.97
C SER A 149 6.66 -7.78 -19.39
N ALA A 150 7.97 -7.95 -19.18
CA ALA A 150 8.87 -6.86 -18.84
C ALA A 150 9.24 -5.98 -20.04
N GLN A 151 9.01 -6.46 -21.27
CA GLN A 151 9.34 -5.72 -22.48
C GLN A 151 8.44 -4.49 -22.61
N GLU A 152 9.03 -3.33 -22.84
CA GLU A 152 8.31 -2.07 -22.93
C GLU A 152 7.31 -2.06 -24.11
N SER A 153 6.12 -1.50 -23.86
CA SER A 153 5.06 -1.30 -24.85
C SER A 153 4.30 0.00 -24.58
N ASP A 154 3.38 0.34 -25.48
CA ASP A 154 2.50 1.51 -25.33
C ASP A 154 1.33 1.29 -24.37
N HIS A 155 1.13 0.05 -23.92
CA HIS A 155 0.03 -0.35 -23.05
C HIS A 155 0.55 -1.03 -21.79
N LEU A 156 -0.07 -0.67 -20.67
CA LEU A 156 0.23 -1.24 -19.36
C LEU A 156 -0.95 -2.09 -18.89
N SER A 157 -0.68 -3.15 -18.14
CA SER A 157 -1.73 -3.92 -17.45
C SER A 157 -2.21 -3.20 -16.18
N PHE A 158 -1.35 -2.37 -15.59
CA PHE A 158 -1.66 -1.57 -14.39
C PHE A 158 -0.80 -0.31 -14.32
N LEU A 159 -1.27 0.69 -13.57
CA LEU A 159 -0.45 1.79 -13.08
C LEU A 159 0.22 1.36 -11.77
N PRO A 160 1.55 1.27 -11.68
CA PRO A 160 2.25 1.08 -10.42
C PRO A 160 2.29 2.40 -9.65
N TYR A 161 1.87 2.44 -8.37
CA TYR A 161 1.80 3.71 -7.64
C TYR A 161 2.34 3.68 -6.22
N VAL A 162 1.84 2.85 -5.33
CA VAL A 162 2.27 2.75 -3.93
C VAL A 162 3.04 1.47 -3.70
N HIS A 163 4.08 1.49 -2.88
CA HIS A 163 4.85 0.29 -2.58
C HIS A 163 5.53 0.38 -1.22
N ASN A 164 5.92 -0.76 -0.69
CA ASN A 164 6.77 -0.83 0.48
C ASN A 164 7.58 -2.13 0.50
N VAL A 165 8.49 -2.20 1.46
CA VAL A 165 9.08 -3.43 1.94
C VAL A 165 8.65 -3.63 3.39
N ASP A 166 8.09 -4.79 3.67
CA ASP A 166 7.56 -5.14 4.98
C ASP A 166 8.44 -6.18 5.67
N SER A 167 8.29 -6.22 6.99
CA SER A 167 9.06 -7.05 7.88
C SER A 167 8.21 -7.44 9.10
N PHE A 168 8.86 -7.76 10.19
CA PHE A 168 8.24 -7.91 11.49
C PHE A 168 8.52 -6.68 12.37
N GLY A 169 7.60 -6.42 13.29
CA GLY A 169 7.78 -5.45 14.36
C GLY A 169 7.99 -6.16 15.69
N TYR A 170 8.80 -5.58 16.55
CA TYR A 170 9.02 -6.11 17.89
C TYR A 170 9.11 -5.00 18.93
N ASN A 171 8.60 -5.29 20.13
CA ASN A 171 8.60 -4.35 21.24
C ASN A 171 9.95 -4.41 21.97
N THR A 172 10.67 -3.28 21.96
CA THR A 172 12.03 -3.17 22.51
C THR A 172 12.07 -3.13 24.04
N ASP A 173 10.92 -3.05 24.71
CA ASP A 173 10.82 -3.23 26.15
C ASP A 173 10.99 -4.71 26.57
N PHE A 174 10.75 -5.64 25.64
CA PHE A 174 10.82 -7.09 25.87
C PHE A 174 11.92 -7.80 25.08
N ILE A 175 12.25 -7.31 23.89
CA ILE A 175 13.24 -7.90 23.00
C ILE A 175 14.35 -6.88 22.77
N LYS A 176 15.58 -7.27 23.11
CA LYS A 176 16.75 -6.40 22.92
C LYS A 176 16.88 -5.97 21.45
N PRO A 177 17.05 -4.67 21.16
CA PRO A 177 17.25 -4.20 19.80
C PRO A 177 18.40 -4.90 19.08
N GLY A 178 18.10 -5.40 17.88
CA GLY A 178 19.12 -5.94 16.98
C GLY A 178 19.84 -4.86 16.17
N ILE A 179 20.77 -5.30 15.33
CA ILE A 179 21.47 -4.49 14.36
C ILE A 179 20.91 -4.75 12.98
N ALA A 180 20.48 -3.68 12.29
CA ALA A 180 19.89 -3.76 10.97
C ALA A 180 20.81 -4.49 9.98
N TYR A 181 20.27 -5.48 9.25
CA TYR A 181 20.94 -6.33 8.25
C TYR A 181 22.06 -7.23 8.81
N GLU A 182 22.24 -7.29 10.13
CA GLU A 182 23.28 -8.11 10.75
C GLU A 182 22.68 -9.16 11.71
N THR A 183 21.98 -8.70 12.74
CA THR A 183 21.42 -9.59 13.78
C THR A 183 19.89 -9.66 13.75
N GLU A 184 19.19 -8.64 13.26
CA GLU A 184 17.77 -8.74 13.00
C GLU A 184 17.53 -9.80 11.93
N SER A 185 16.69 -10.80 12.21
CA SER A 185 16.45 -11.96 11.33
C SER A 185 15.01 -12.40 11.42
N TRP A 186 14.45 -12.84 10.31
CA TRP A 186 13.13 -13.46 10.27
C TRP A 186 13.02 -14.66 11.21
N SER A 187 14.13 -15.35 11.50
CA SER A 187 14.15 -16.48 12.45
C SER A 187 13.53 -16.14 13.82
N TRP A 188 13.59 -14.87 14.23
CA TRP A 188 13.05 -14.42 15.51
C TRP A 188 11.55 -14.71 15.67
N LEU A 189 10.79 -14.76 14.57
CA LEU A 189 9.38 -15.17 14.61
C LEU A 189 9.18 -16.63 15.04
N LEU A 190 10.21 -17.47 14.97
CA LEU A 190 10.16 -18.87 15.35
C LEU A 190 11.17 -19.24 16.46
N ASP A 191 11.82 -18.24 17.09
CA ASP A 191 12.74 -18.50 18.20
C ASP A 191 11.97 -18.91 19.47
N ASP A 192 12.50 -19.89 20.19
CA ASP A 192 11.85 -20.47 21.38
C ASP A 192 11.63 -19.44 22.49
N GLU A 193 12.48 -18.42 22.58
CA GLU A 193 12.36 -17.31 23.54
C GLU A 193 11.08 -16.50 23.31
N ASN A 194 10.56 -16.50 22.09
CA ASN A 194 9.33 -15.79 21.70
C ASN A 194 8.07 -16.67 21.76
N ARG A 195 8.18 -17.92 22.24
CA ARG A 195 7.04 -18.84 22.34
C ARG A 195 5.87 -18.24 23.12
N GLY A 196 4.68 -18.30 22.51
CA GLY A 196 3.46 -17.72 23.08
C GLY A 196 3.43 -16.18 23.03
N LYS A 197 4.34 -15.54 22.26
CA LYS A 197 4.46 -14.08 22.14
C LYS A 197 4.46 -13.59 20.69
N VAL A 198 4.13 -14.47 19.75
CA VAL A 198 4.21 -14.20 18.32
C VAL A 198 2.80 -14.07 17.72
N ALA A 199 2.56 -13.04 16.90
CA ALA A 199 1.37 -12.96 16.05
C ALA A 199 1.76 -12.82 14.58
N ILE A 200 0.91 -13.32 13.70
CA ILE A 200 1.15 -13.33 12.25
C ILE A 200 -0.05 -12.74 11.52
N VAL A 201 0.20 -12.01 10.44
CA VAL A 201 -0.86 -11.51 9.56
C VAL A 201 -1.61 -12.67 8.93
N ASN A 202 -2.93 -12.66 9.05
CA ASN A 202 -3.81 -13.66 8.42
C ASN A 202 -4.09 -13.29 6.96
N ALA A 203 -3.05 -13.41 6.14
CA ALA A 203 -3.15 -13.24 4.70
C ALA A 203 -2.22 -14.24 4.02
N PRO A 204 -2.73 -15.23 3.25
CA PRO A 204 -1.92 -16.30 2.67
C PRO A 204 -0.77 -15.81 1.80
N THR A 205 -0.98 -14.76 1.01
CA THR A 205 0.07 -14.18 0.14
C THR A 205 1.07 -13.28 0.91
N ILE A 206 0.92 -13.14 2.23
CA ILE A 206 1.76 -12.31 3.09
C ILE A 206 2.32 -13.16 4.25
N GLY A 207 1.47 -13.60 5.17
CA GLY A 207 1.88 -14.33 6.36
C GLY A 207 2.57 -15.66 6.06
N LEU A 208 2.19 -16.35 4.97
CA LEU A 208 2.90 -17.53 4.52
C LEU A 208 4.36 -17.22 4.15
N PHE A 209 4.62 -16.12 3.44
CA PHE A 209 5.99 -15.72 3.09
C PHE A 209 6.79 -15.27 4.30
N ASP A 210 6.15 -14.57 5.27
CA ASP A 210 6.81 -14.18 6.52
C ASP A 210 7.26 -15.43 7.30
N LEU A 211 6.39 -16.46 7.42
CA LEU A 211 6.72 -17.73 8.06
C LEU A 211 7.69 -18.60 7.25
N ALA A 212 7.62 -18.56 5.93
CA ALA A 212 8.57 -19.26 5.07
C ALA A 212 9.99 -18.66 5.20
N LEU A 213 10.10 -17.33 5.21
CA LEU A 213 11.34 -16.62 5.50
C LEU A 213 11.86 -16.99 6.90
N ALA A 214 10.98 -17.01 7.91
CA ALA A 214 11.34 -17.38 9.27
C ALA A 214 11.88 -18.82 9.37
N ALA A 215 11.20 -19.78 8.76
CA ALA A 215 11.61 -21.18 8.76
C ALA A 215 12.93 -21.39 8.01
N GLN A 216 13.11 -20.73 6.85
CA GLN A 216 14.35 -20.78 6.10
C GLN A 216 15.52 -20.14 6.87
N SER A 217 15.30 -18.97 7.45
CA SER A 217 16.31 -18.24 8.23
C SER A 217 16.76 -19.00 9.48
N LYS A 218 15.83 -19.77 10.08
CA LYS A 218 16.13 -20.67 11.21
C LYS A 218 16.81 -21.98 10.77
N GLY A 219 16.96 -22.21 9.46
CA GLY A 219 17.58 -23.43 8.91
C GLY A 219 16.71 -24.67 8.97
N LEU A 220 15.39 -24.53 9.19
CA LEU A 220 14.44 -25.65 9.28
C LEU A 220 14.05 -26.22 7.91
N ILE A 221 14.11 -25.37 6.88
CA ILE A 221 13.81 -25.72 5.50
C ILE A 221 14.68 -24.86 4.56
N LYS A 222 14.93 -25.36 3.35
CA LYS A 222 15.52 -24.61 2.25
C LYS A 222 14.60 -24.74 1.04
N PHE A 223 14.16 -23.61 0.49
CA PHE A 223 13.36 -23.59 -0.74
C PHE A 223 14.26 -23.48 -1.96
N ASN A 224 13.87 -24.15 -3.05
CA ASN A 224 14.49 -23.92 -4.36
C ASN A 224 14.14 -22.51 -4.86
N ASN A 225 12.86 -22.12 -4.72
CA ASN A 225 12.38 -20.78 -5.00
C ASN A 225 11.24 -20.45 -4.02
N ILE A 226 11.50 -19.58 -3.04
CA ILE A 226 10.52 -19.18 -2.05
C ILE A 226 9.30 -18.46 -2.67
N GLY A 227 9.45 -17.84 -3.84
CA GLY A 227 8.35 -17.21 -4.58
C GLY A 227 7.51 -18.18 -5.42
N ALA A 228 7.90 -19.47 -5.49
CA ALA A 228 7.20 -20.52 -6.25
C ALA A 228 7.39 -21.88 -5.55
N MET A 229 6.96 -21.96 -4.29
CA MET A 229 7.09 -23.19 -3.49
C MET A 229 6.31 -24.34 -4.11
N THR A 230 6.93 -25.50 -4.21
CA THR A 230 6.32 -26.75 -4.66
C THR A 230 5.42 -27.35 -3.57
N ARG A 231 4.50 -28.25 -3.94
CA ARG A 231 3.65 -28.96 -2.94
C ARG A 231 4.47 -29.68 -1.86
N PRO A 232 5.54 -30.46 -2.17
CA PRO A 232 6.38 -31.06 -1.13
C PRO A 232 7.07 -30.04 -0.21
N GLU A 233 7.50 -28.88 -0.73
CA GLU A 233 8.07 -27.81 0.08
C GLU A 233 7.00 -27.21 1.01
N LEU A 234 5.77 -26.99 0.52
CA LEU A 234 4.64 -26.54 1.32
C LEU A 234 4.29 -27.57 2.40
N ASP A 235 4.18 -28.85 2.08
CA ASP A 235 3.90 -29.89 3.07
C ASP A 235 4.92 -29.90 4.19
N ARG A 236 6.21 -29.81 3.86
CA ARG A 236 7.29 -29.73 4.84
C ARG A 236 7.19 -28.45 5.69
N LEU A 237 6.98 -27.30 5.06
CA LEU A 237 6.83 -26.03 5.77
C LEU A 237 5.66 -26.10 6.75
N PHE A 238 4.48 -26.52 6.30
CA PHE A 238 3.29 -26.57 7.16
C PHE A 238 3.40 -27.64 8.25
N SER A 239 4.10 -28.75 8.02
CA SER A 239 4.43 -29.71 9.08
C SER A 239 5.21 -29.03 10.21
N ILE A 240 6.25 -28.25 9.87
CA ILE A 240 7.04 -27.48 10.82
C ILE A 240 6.17 -26.47 11.57
N LEU A 241 5.37 -25.68 10.84
CA LEU A 241 4.55 -24.63 11.43
C LEU A 241 3.45 -25.18 12.35
N LEU A 242 2.85 -26.32 12.01
CA LEU A 242 1.88 -27.02 12.85
C LEU A 242 2.53 -27.57 14.14
N ASP A 243 3.82 -27.99 14.10
CA ASP A 243 4.57 -28.35 15.31
C ASP A 243 4.74 -27.14 16.23
N PHE A 244 5.11 -25.99 15.71
CA PHE A 244 5.16 -24.75 16.49
C PHE A 244 3.80 -24.37 17.06
N LYS A 245 2.72 -24.50 16.27
CA LYS A 245 1.35 -24.24 16.74
C LYS A 245 0.98 -25.17 17.88
N ARG A 246 1.23 -26.50 17.77
CA ARG A 246 0.94 -27.47 18.84
C ARG A 246 1.70 -27.17 20.12
N GLN A 247 2.87 -26.58 20.03
CA GLN A 247 3.66 -26.13 21.18
C GLN A 247 3.21 -24.77 21.74
N GLY A 248 2.11 -24.19 21.23
CA GLY A 248 1.59 -22.90 21.69
C GLY A 248 2.50 -21.71 21.33
N HIS A 249 3.21 -21.79 20.21
CA HIS A 249 4.16 -20.75 19.81
C HIS A 249 3.47 -19.45 19.40
N PHE A 250 2.37 -19.54 18.66
CA PHE A 250 1.62 -18.38 18.16
C PHE A 250 0.56 -17.94 19.17
N SER A 251 0.52 -16.64 19.49
CA SER A 251 -0.54 -16.01 20.30
C SER A 251 -1.79 -15.73 19.48
N GLY A 252 -1.68 -15.58 18.16
CA GLY A 252 -2.80 -15.33 17.29
C GLY A 252 -2.43 -14.92 15.89
N TYR A 253 -3.49 -14.70 15.11
CA TYR A 253 -3.41 -14.24 13.72
C TYR A 253 -4.32 -13.01 13.59
N TRP A 254 -3.82 -11.92 13.01
CA TRP A 254 -4.54 -10.68 12.89
C TRP A 254 -4.96 -10.39 11.42
N ASN A 255 -6.11 -9.72 11.23
CA ASN A 255 -6.73 -9.46 9.93
C ASN A 255 -6.68 -7.99 9.53
N SER A 256 -6.31 -7.11 10.46
CA SER A 256 -6.32 -5.66 10.23
C SER A 256 -5.22 -4.97 11.04
N VAL A 257 -4.78 -3.80 10.57
CA VAL A 257 -3.80 -2.97 11.29
C VAL A 257 -4.27 -2.63 12.72
N PRO A 258 -5.55 -2.30 13.00
CA PRO A 258 -6.02 -2.15 14.38
C PRO A 258 -5.85 -3.39 15.24
N GLU A 259 -6.11 -4.60 14.73
CA GLU A 259 -5.88 -5.84 15.48
C GLU A 259 -4.40 -6.06 15.80
N SER A 260 -3.49 -5.83 14.84
CA SER A 260 -2.03 -5.86 15.06
C SER A 260 -1.63 -4.89 16.19
N ILE A 261 -2.13 -3.65 16.15
CA ILE A 261 -1.89 -2.68 17.23
C ILE A 261 -2.37 -3.20 18.58
N GLU A 262 -3.56 -3.77 18.68
CA GLU A 262 -4.11 -4.29 19.93
C GLU A 262 -3.34 -5.51 20.45
N PHE A 263 -2.85 -6.39 19.59
CA PHE A 263 -1.96 -7.49 20.00
C PHE A 263 -0.72 -6.96 20.71
N MET A 264 -0.04 -6.00 20.12
CA MET A 264 1.18 -5.42 20.69
C MET A 264 0.89 -4.61 21.98
N LYS A 265 -0.18 -3.80 21.98
CA LYS A 265 -0.64 -3.02 23.16
C LYS A 265 -0.98 -3.91 24.35
N SER A 266 -1.60 -5.04 24.10
CA SER A 266 -1.98 -5.98 25.19
C SER A 266 -0.79 -6.62 25.88
N LYS A 267 0.42 -6.43 25.37
CA LYS A 267 1.68 -7.08 25.86
C LYS A 267 1.63 -8.61 25.83
N ARG A 268 0.62 -9.20 25.21
CA ARG A 268 0.55 -10.65 24.95
C ARG A 268 1.44 -11.07 23.79
N VAL A 269 1.68 -10.13 22.87
CA VAL A 269 2.57 -10.28 21.72
C VAL A 269 3.75 -9.34 21.90
N HIS A 270 4.94 -9.84 21.68
CA HIS A 270 6.19 -9.08 21.74
C HIS A 270 6.82 -8.88 20.34
N ILE A 271 6.45 -9.75 19.40
CA ILE A 271 6.95 -9.75 18.02
C ILE A 271 5.86 -10.25 17.08
N GLU A 272 5.68 -9.59 15.92
CA GLU A 272 4.69 -10.02 14.94
C GLU A 272 5.03 -9.58 13.52
N SER A 273 4.50 -10.26 12.50
CA SER A 273 4.38 -9.66 11.15
C SER A 273 3.74 -8.29 11.31
N MET A 274 4.28 -7.25 10.68
CA MET A 274 3.78 -5.91 10.94
C MET A 274 3.84 -5.02 9.69
N PHE A 275 2.94 -4.04 9.63
CA PHE A 275 2.96 -3.00 8.61
C PHE A 275 3.39 -1.65 9.21
N SER A 276 4.08 -0.84 8.41
CA SER A 276 4.59 0.47 8.86
C SER A 276 3.58 1.36 9.60
N PRO A 277 2.29 1.44 9.22
CA PRO A 277 1.31 2.23 9.96
C PRO A 277 1.09 1.77 11.41
N ALA A 278 1.15 0.46 11.67
CA ALA A 278 1.04 -0.07 13.04
C ALA A 278 2.22 0.39 13.91
N VAL A 279 3.45 0.32 13.36
CA VAL A 279 4.65 0.82 14.06
C VAL A 279 4.51 2.30 14.41
N SER A 280 4.09 3.12 13.44
CA SER A 280 3.88 4.55 13.65
C SER A 280 2.83 4.83 14.72
N ALA A 281 1.69 4.12 14.67
CA ALA A 281 0.61 4.27 15.64
C ALA A 281 1.00 3.81 17.05
N LEU A 282 1.78 2.74 17.18
CA LEU A 282 2.26 2.25 18.48
C LEU A 282 3.28 3.23 19.09
N ASN A 283 4.23 3.69 18.29
CA ASN A 283 5.23 4.65 18.75
C ASN A 283 4.60 5.99 19.16
N SER A 284 3.55 6.46 18.47
CA SER A 284 2.80 7.66 18.88
C SER A 284 2.10 7.51 20.23
N GLN A 285 1.79 6.26 20.63
CA GLN A 285 1.21 5.91 21.94
C GLN A 285 2.28 5.56 22.99
N ASN A 286 3.56 5.86 22.74
CA ASN A 286 4.72 5.54 23.61
C ASN A 286 4.90 4.03 23.86
N ILE A 287 4.53 3.18 22.91
CA ILE A 287 4.85 1.77 22.90
C ILE A 287 6.06 1.60 21.97
N ASN A 288 7.18 1.18 22.54
CA ASN A 288 8.49 1.17 21.88
C ASN A 288 8.59 0.01 20.87
N VAL A 289 8.03 0.18 19.69
CA VAL A 289 8.09 -0.84 18.62
C VAL A 289 9.13 -0.45 17.59
N ARG A 290 10.00 -1.41 17.27
CA ARG A 290 10.97 -1.32 16.20
C ARG A 290 10.55 -2.18 15.02
N PHE A 291 10.55 -1.60 13.82
CA PHE A 291 10.34 -2.32 12.57
C PHE A 291 11.68 -2.90 12.12
N ALA A 292 11.80 -4.21 12.04
CA ALA A 292 13.06 -4.88 11.78
C ALA A 292 13.59 -4.63 10.35
N ALA A 293 14.91 -4.66 10.23
CA ALA A 293 15.63 -4.71 8.95
C ALA A 293 16.40 -6.04 8.86
N PRO A 294 15.73 -7.13 8.42
CA PRO A 294 16.29 -8.47 8.50
C PRO A 294 17.49 -8.64 7.58
N LYS A 295 18.48 -9.42 8.04
CA LYS A 295 19.69 -9.74 7.26
C LYS A 295 19.39 -10.54 6.00
N GLU A 296 18.30 -11.28 5.97
CA GLU A 296 17.82 -12.03 4.81
C GLU A 296 17.12 -11.15 3.78
N GLY A 297 16.79 -9.92 4.15
CA GLY A 297 16.01 -8.98 3.34
C GLY A 297 14.55 -8.95 3.70
N TYR A 298 13.82 -8.05 3.07
CA TYR A 298 12.41 -7.76 3.30
C TYR A 298 11.50 -8.58 2.39
N ARG A 299 10.22 -8.63 2.74
CA ARG A 299 9.13 -8.97 1.83
C ARG A 299 8.65 -7.68 1.14
N GLY A 300 8.80 -7.62 -0.18
CA GLY A 300 8.35 -6.49 -0.99
C GLY A 300 6.90 -6.65 -1.47
N TRP A 301 6.21 -5.52 -1.61
CA TRP A 301 4.91 -5.48 -2.27
C TRP A 301 4.74 -4.19 -3.07
N HIS A 302 3.90 -4.25 -4.07
CA HIS A 302 3.61 -3.10 -4.92
C HIS A 302 2.10 -2.98 -5.14
N GLY A 303 1.55 -1.81 -4.82
CA GLY A 303 0.19 -1.43 -5.12
C GLY A 303 0.06 -1.03 -6.59
N VAL A 304 -1.03 -1.45 -7.18
CA VAL A 304 -1.35 -1.24 -8.60
C VAL A 304 -2.77 -0.71 -8.75
N MET A 305 -2.99 0.12 -9.77
CA MET A 305 -4.33 0.50 -10.23
C MET A 305 -4.58 -0.12 -11.59
N CYS A 306 -5.75 -0.74 -11.77
CA CYS A 306 -6.15 -1.32 -13.05
C CYS A 306 -7.48 -0.73 -13.51
N LEU A 307 -7.65 -0.57 -14.82
CA LEU A 307 -8.94 -0.24 -15.41
C LEU A 307 -9.80 -1.48 -15.51
N SER A 308 -11.06 -1.41 -15.07
CA SER A 308 -12.04 -2.46 -15.33
C SER A 308 -12.22 -2.67 -16.83
N SER A 309 -12.35 -3.93 -17.27
CA SER A 309 -12.72 -4.26 -18.65
C SER A 309 -14.11 -3.75 -19.02
N GLN A 310 -14.97 -3.48 -18.04
CA GLN A 310 -16.35 -3.03 -18.20
C GLN A 310 -16.55 -1.53 -17.86
N ILE A 311 -15.45 -0.76 -17.75
CA ILE A 311 -15.56 0.67 -17.43
C ILE A 311 -16.37 1.41 -18.50
N GLN A 312 -17.34 2.22 -18.05
CA GLN A 312 -18.13 3.06 -18.95
C GLN A 312 -17.26 4.19 -19.53
N SER A 313 -17.48 4.54 -20.79
CA SER A 313 -16.69 5.57 -21.47
C SER A 313 -16.67 6.91 -20.74
N SER A 314 -17.79 7.29 -20.11
CA SER A 314 -17.90 8.52 -19.30
C SER A 314 -17.04 8.50 -18.03
N ALA A 315 -16.73 7.34 -17.47
CA ALA A 315 -15.88 7.18 -16.28
C ALA A 315 -14.40 7.00 -16.65
N LYS A 316 -14.09 6.63 -17.91
CA LYS A 316 -12.72 6.31 -18.32
C LYS A 316 -11.78 7.51 -18.23
N ASP A 317 -12.24 8.71 -18.61
CA ASP A 317 -11.44 9.93 -18.49
C ASP A 317 -11.19 10.27 -17.01
N ALA A 318 -12.23 10.17 -16.16
CA ALA A 318 -12.09 10.37 -14.73
C ALA A 318 -11.12 9.37 -14.08
N ALA A 319 -11.07 8.14 -14.57
CA ALA A 319 -10.11 7.13 -14.10
C ALA A 319 -8.67 7.54 -14.43
N TYR A 320 -8.40 8.03 -15.63
CA TYR A 320 -7.07 8.55 -15.99
C TYR A 320 -6.70 9.81 -15.19
N ASP A 321 -7.66 10.71 -14.95
CA ASP A 321 -7.44 11.89 -14.13
C ASP A 321 -7.07 11.49 -12.70
N TYR A 322 -7.75 10.50 -12.13
CA TYR A 322 -7.43 9.96 -10.80
C TYR A 322 -6.05 9.26 -10.76
N MET A 323 -5.69 8.49 -11.78
CA MET A 323 -4.35 7.89 -11.91
C MET A 323 -3.26 8.97 -11.97
N ASN A 324 -3.46 10.01 -12.77
CA ASN A 324 -2.53 11.14 -12.89
C ASN A 324 -2.45 11.94 -11.58
N TRP A 325 -3.57 12.10 -10.88
CA TRP A 325 -3.62 12.75 -9.58
C TRP A 325 -2.76 11.98 -8.54
N TRP A 326 -2.82 10.66 -8.52
CA TRP A 326 -1.97 9.84 -7.67
C TRP A 326 -0.48 10.08 -7.94
N LEU A 327 -0.10 10.29 -9.19
CA LEU A 327 1.29 10.57 -9.56
C LEU A 327 1.68 12.05 -9.40
N SER A 328 0.74 12.96 -9.09
CA SER A 328 1.02 14.41 -9.03
C SER A 328 1.78 14.87 -7.79
N GLY A 329 1.79 14.07 -6.70
CA GLY A 329 2.62 14.31 -5.52
C GLY A 329 1.88 14.32 -4.19
N TRP A 330 0.68 14.90 -4.09
CA TRP A 330 -0.04 15.02 -2.82
C TRP A 330 -0.31 13.63 -2.17
N PRO A 331 -0.85 12.63 -2.90
CA PRO A 331 -1.07 11.32 -2.30
C PRO A 331 0.22 10.69 -1.78
N GLY A 332 1.31 10.86 -2.53
CA GLY A 332 2.60 10.32 -2.13
C GLY A 332 3.17 10.98 -0.87
N ALA A 333 2.97 12.29 -0.69
CA ALA A 333 3.33 12.97 0.56
C ALA A 333 2.45 12.52 1.72
N PHE A 334 1.14 12.32 1.46
CA PHE A 334 0.20 11.82 2.46
C PHE A 334 0.59 10.42 2.96
N ILE A 335 0.82 9.46 2.05
CA ILE A 335 1.15 8.09 2.45
C ILE A 335 2.58 7.95 2.99
N ALA A 336 3.51 8.84 2.64
CA ALA A 336 4.86 8.85 3.21
C ALA A 336 4.81 9.04 4.73
N ARG A 337 3.88 9.87 5.24
CA ARG A 337 3.64 10.06 6.68
C ARG A 337 3.09 8.81 7.38
N GLN A 338 2.67 7.81 6.61
CA GLN A 338 2.28 6.47 7.09
C GLN A 338 3.41 5.43 6.92
N GLY A 339 4.56 5.85 6.37
CA GLY A 339 5.72 4.99 6.16
C GLY A 339 5.75 4.24 4.83
N TYR A 340 4.85 4.56 3.90
CA TYR A 340 4.82 3.99 2.56
C TYR A 340 5.55 4.87 1.54
N TYR A 341 5.79 4.34 0.36
CA TYR A 341 6.46 5.02 -0.74
C TYR A 341 5.56 5.08 -1.97
N ILE A 342 5.85 6.04 -2.84
CA ILE A 342 5.16 6.18 -4.12
C ILE A 342 6.14 5.97 -5.28
N SER A 343 5.62 5.52 -6.42
CA SER A 343 6.42 5.29 -7.64
C SER A 343 7.04 6.55 -8.22
N ASN A 344 6.49 7.73 -7.90
CA ASN A 344 7.00 9.03 -8.31
C ASN A 344 7.41 9.90 -7.10
N PRO A 345 8.50 9.55 -6.39
CA PRO A 345 8.88 10.19 -5.14
C PRO A 345 9.30 11.66 -5.30
N GLN A 346 9.82 12.07 -6.47
CA GLN A 346 10.30 13.43 -6.67
C GLN A 346 9.18 14.48 -6.63
N ARG A 347 7.97 14.11 -7.07
CA ARG A 347 6.81 15.00 -6.95
C ARG A 347 6.32 15.10 -5.51
N SER A 348 6.35 14.01 -4.76
CA SER A 348 6.00 14.01 -3.33
C SER A 348 6.99 14.82 -2.49
N LYS A 349 8.26 14.85 -2.90
CA LYS A 349 9.30 15.67 -2.25
C LYS A 349 8.94 17.15 -2.18
N LEU A 350 8.24 17.68 -3.17
CA LEU A 350 7.83 19.08 -3.22
C LEU A 350 6.78 19.44 -2.14
N LEU A 351 6.13 18.43 -1.56
CA LEU A 351 5.04 18.56 -0.58
C LEU A 351 5.41 17.98 0.80
N LEU A 352 6.63 17.51 0.95
CA LEU A 352 7.23 17.10 2.21
C LEU A 352 8.19 18.18 2.69
N SER A 353 8.24 18.43 3.99
CA SER A 353 9.33 19.21 4.57
C SER A 353 10.67 18.49 4.38
N GLN A 354 11.78 19.22 4.47
CA GLN A 354 13.11 18.60 4.37
C GLN A 354 13.32 17.53 5.44
N SER A 355 12.83 17.74 6.67
CA SER A 355 12.92 16.74 7.75
C SER A 355 12.13 15.49 7.46
N GLU A 356 10.90 15.62 6.92
CA GLU A 356 10.10 14.47 6.48
C GLU A 356 10.79 13.70 5.35
N TRP A 357 11.31 14.41 4.34
CA TRP A 357 12.03 13.78 3.23
C TRP A 357 13.29 13.05 3.73
N ASP A 358 14.09 13.70 4.54
CA ASP A 358 15.32 13.14 5.09
C ASP A 358 15.05 11.91 5.96
N TYR A 359 13.95 11.89 6.72
CA TYR A 359 13.56 10.73 7.51
C TYR A 359 12.99 9.60 6.63
N TRP A 360 11.93 9.89 5.87
CA TRP A 360 11.18 8.85 5.16
C TRP A 360 11.96 8.25 3.97
N TYR A 361 12.64 9.09 3.19
CA TYR A 361 13.40 8.67 2.01
C TYR A 361 14.91 8.61 2.25
N GLY A 362 15.45 9.54 3.01
CA GLY A 362 16.88 9.61 3.31
C GLY A 362 17.35 8.64 4.38
N GLY A 363 16.44 8.17 5.26
CA GLY A 363 16.77 7.31 6.39
C GLY A 363 17.64 8.00 7.45
N LYS A 364 17.63 9.35 7.47
CA LYS A 364 18.37 10.17 8.45
C LYS A 364 17.55 10.32 9.73
N ALA A 365 18.24 10.64 10.83
CA ALA A 365 17.55 11.06 12.05
C ALA A 365 16.85 12.40 11.83
N THR A 366 15.63 12.53 12.36
CA THR A 366 14.91 13.81 12.34
C THR A 366 15.34 14.70 13.50
N ASN A 367 15.41 16.01 13.26
CA ASN A 367 15.71 17.01 14.30
C ASN A 367 14.45 17.63 14.92
N ILE A 368 13.28 17.28 14.42
CA ILE A 368 11.98 17.73 14.90
C ILE A 368 11.03 16.54 15.04
N ASP A 369 9.94 16.71 15.77
CA ASP A 369 8.85 15.75 15.78
C ASP A 369 8.19 15.71 14.39
N LEU A 370 7.99 14.49 13.86
CA LEU A 370 7.25 14.28 12.61
C LEU A 370 5.84 13.77 12.94
N LEU A 371 4.87 14.38 12.28
CA LEU A 371 3.45 14.06 12.50
C LEU A 371 2.97 13.01 11.49
N ASN A 372 2.03 12.16 11.94
CA ASN A 372 1.25 11.31 11.06
C ASN A 372 0.14 12.10 10.35
N THR A 373 -0.68 11.42 9.55
CA THR A 373 -1.78 12.03 8.80
C THR A 373 -2.93 12.54 9.67
N ASN A 374 -2.97 12.21 10.96
CA ASN A 374 -3.96 12.68 11.92
C ASN A 374 -3.46 13.87 12.76
N GLY A 375 -2.18 14.25 12.61
CA GLY A 375 -1.55 15.30 13.39
C GLY A 375 -0.90 14.84 14.70
N ASP A 376 -0.86 13.53 14.96
CA ASP A 376 -0.18 12.98 16.12
C ASP A 376 1.32 12.81 15.84
N VAL A 377 2.15 12.90 16.88
CA VAL A 377 3.60 12.66 16.75
C VAL A 377 3.86 11.19 16.45
N ALA A 378 4.24 10.88 15.22
CA ALA A 378 4.61 9.54 14.77
C ALA A 378 6.10 9.22 15.01
N VAL A 379 6.95 10.23 14.94
CA VAL A 379 8.40 10.11 15.16
C VAL A 379 8.87 11.28 16.00
N LYS A 380 9.49 11.00 17.13
CA LYS A 380 10.06 12.04 17.99
C LYS A 380 11.39 12.55 17.42
N ALA A 381 11.73 13.79 17.73
CA ALA A 381 13.04 14.36 17.44
C ALA A 381 14.17 13.42 17.93
N GLY A 382 15.18 13.23 17.10
CA GLY A 382 16.25 12.24 17.29
C GLY A 382 15.95 10.87 16.74
N GLY A 383 14.68 10.56 16.40
CA GLY A 383 14.28 9.30 15.84
C GLY A 383 14.89 9.05 14.46
N GLN A 384 15.33 7.80 14.21
CA GLN A 384 15.86 7.36 12.92
C GLN A 384 15.14 6.10 12.45
N ARG A 385 14.83 6.04 11.15
CA ARG A 385 14.19 4.86 10.57
C ARG A 385 15.16 3.68 10.51
N ASN A 386 14.79 2.56 11.14
CA ASN A 386 15.57 1.34 11.07
C ASN A 386 15.66 0.83 9.63
N GLY A 387 16.81 0.29 9.22
CA GLY A 387 17.07 -0.13 7.84
C GLY A 387 17.52 1.00 6.90
N GLY A 388 17.56 2.25 7.36
CA GLY A 388 18.15 3.37 6.64
C GLY A 388 17.26 3.91 5.50
N SER A 389 17.90 4.34 4.41
CA SER A 389 17.23 5.03 3.30
C SER A 389 16.30 4.13 2.49
N TYR A 390 15.41 4.76 1.73
CA TYR A 390 14.55 4.12 0.73
C TYR A 390 15.36 3.21 -0.21
N HIS A 391 16.46 3.72 -0.76
CA HIS A 391 17.34 2.94 -1.64
C HIS A 391 17.92 1.71 -0.93
N LYS A 392 18.44 1.89 0.29
CA LYS A 392 19.03 0.77 1.05
C LYS A 392 18.01 -0.30 1.36
N ARG A 393 16.80 0.08 1.78
CA ARG A 393 15.72 -0.88 2.10
C ARG A 393 15.32 -1.68 0.86
N PHE A 394 15.09 -1.03 -0.28
CA PHE A 394 14.72 -1.69 -1.53
C PHE A 394 15.88 -2.40 -2.25
N SER A 395 17.10 -2.22 -1.81
CA SER A 395 18.22 -3.06 -2.25
C SER A 395 18.30 -4.41 -1.56
N ASN A 396 17.43 -4.64 -0.56
CA ASN A 396 17.42 -5.85 0.26
C ASN A 396 16.04 -6.52 0.25
N VAL A 397 15.49 -6.79 -0.93
CA VAL A 397 14.24 -7.54 -1.07
C VAL A 397 14.55 -9.02 -1.20
N ALA A 398 14.02 -9.84 -0.29
CA ALA A 398 14.16 -11.30 -0.33
C ALA A 398 13.11 -11.94 -1.24
N VAL A 399 11.85 -11.51 -1.11
CA VAL A 399 10.72 -12.03 -1.89
C VAL A 399 9.67 -10.95 -2.10
N TRP A 400 9.05 -10.91 -3.28
CA TRP A 400 7.86 -10.13 -3.56
C TRP A 400 6.61 -10.94 -3.26
N ASN A 401 5.55 -10.28 -2.82
CA ASN A 401 4.24 -10.91 -2.72
C ASN A 401 3.88 -11.55 -4.07
N THR A 402 3.37 -12.76 -4.02
CA THR A 402 3.13 -13.59 -5.21
C THR A 402 1.94 -14.50 -5.00
N VAL A 403 1.08 -14.60 -6.00
CA VAL A 403 0.12 -15.69 -6.12
C VAL A 403 0.85 -16.84 -6.85
N MET A 404 1.36 -17.80 -6.08
CA MET A 404 2.14 -18.91 -6.61
C MET A 404 1.28 -19.86 -7.48
N PRO A 405 1.87 -20.64 -8.40
CA PRO A 405 1.14 -21.70 -9.11
C PRO A 405 0.46 -22.73 -8.19
N THR A 406 0.94 -22.85 -6.96
CA THR A 406 0.39 -23.73 -5.90
C THR A 406 -0.55 -23.00 -4.95
N TYR A 407 -1.11 -21.84 -5.34
CA TYR A 407 -1.87 -20.95 -4.44
C TYR A 407 -3.03 -21.66 -3.76
N ASP A 408 -3.90 -22.37 -4.50
CA ASP A 408 -5.06 -23.06 -3.91
C ASP A 408 -4.63 -24.08 -2.86
N TYR A 409 -3.55 -24.80 -3.13
CA TYR A 409 -2.98 -25.75 -2.18
C TYR A 409 -2.41 -25.04 -0.95
N SER A 410 -1.69 -23.95 -1.14
CA SER A 410 -1.14 -23.15 -0.04
C SER A 410 -2.25 -22.52 0.81
N LEU A 411 -3.35 -22.09 0.19
CA LEU A 411 -4.54 -21.57 0.87
C LEU A 411 -5.20 -22.62 1.76
N GLN A 412 -5.38 -23.85 1.27
CA GLN A 412 -5.89 -24.96 2.07
C GLN A 412 -5.01 -25.19 3.31
N LYS A 413 -3.70 -25.31 3.12
CA LYS A 413 -2.73 -25.49 4.22
C LYS A 413 -2.70 -24.32 5.19
N TRP A 414 -2.87 -23.11 4.69
CA TRP A 414 -2.97 -21.91 5.53
C TRP A 414 -4.17 -21.99 6.47
N TYR A 415 -5.35 -22.38 5.96
CA TYR A 415 -6.54 -22.55 6.79
C TYR A 415 -6.37 -23.66 7.84
N GLU A 416 -5.67 -24.75 7.55
CA GLU A 416 -5.30 -25.76 8.54
C GLU A 416 -4.43 -25.17 9.67
N LEU A 417 -3.48 -24.29 9.32
CA LEU A 417 -2.61 -23.64 10.29
C LEU A 417 -3.37 -22.67 11.20
N ILE A 418 -4.24 -21.82 10.66
CA ILE A 418 -4.91 -20.77 11.41
C ILE A 418 -6.21 -21.22 12.09
N SER A 419 -6.79 -22.36 11.71
CA SER A 419 -7.98 -22.92 12.37
C SER A 419 -7.70 -23.24 13.84
N ARG A 420 -8.70 -23.08 14.69
CA ARG A 420 -8.59 -23.32 16.14
C ARG A 420 -8.40 -24.79 16.49
#